data_a0b90e79c6b157283496ca606beffd9a
#
_entry.id   a0b90e79c6b157283496ca606beffd9a
#
_cell.length_a   1.000
_cell.length_b   1.000
_cell.length_c   1.000
_cell.angle_alpha   90.00
_cell.angle_beta   90.00
_cell.angle_gamma   90.00
#
_symmetry.space_group_name_H-M   'P 1'
#
loop_
_entity.id
_entity.type
_entity.pdbx_description
1 polymer ?
#
loop_
_entity_poly.entity_id
_entity_poly.type
_entity_poly.pdbx_seq_one_letter_code
_entity_poly.pdbx_strand_id
1 'polypeptide(L)'
;MSQKSFPTAAVLVCVLSLTVAAQQAEPKPPVIVQPGAPGQPTRSLPSTTRGVLPPYSPADVQFVQHMIVHHAQAVEMTALIESHTRNKNLLLLGERISRSQSDEMRFMKRWLKARGEPTAPPAHAMHGMDMSSHQMMMPGMLSAKQMDALKKAKDSEFDNLFLTGMIQHHNGALIMVKDLFDSSGAGQDAELFGFATDVESGQRAEIKIMQTMLREITLREQPKEE
;
A
#
# COMPACT_ATOMS: atom_id res chain seq x y z
N MET A 1 -19.65 -63.34 66.85
CA MET A 1 -19.63 -62.06 66.18
C MET A 1 -19.31 -62.31 64.71
N SER A 2 -20.33 -62.28 63.83
CA SER A 2 -20.23 -62.68 62.45
C SER A 2 -20.31 -61.43 61.59
N GLN A 3 -19.23 -61.09 60.87
CA GLN A 3 -19.18 -59.98 59.88
C GLN A 3 -19.69 -60.50 58.54
N LYS A 4 -20.77 -59.93 58.05
CA LYS A 4 -21.30 -60.19 56.72
C LYS A 4 -20.65 -59.25 55.74
N SER A 5 -19.89 -59.82 54.79
CA SER A 5 -19.30 -59.06 53.62
C SER A 5 -20.36 -58.89 52.54
N PHE A 6 -20.58 -57.69 52.10
CA PHE A 6 -21.39 -57.34 50.88
C PHE A 6 -20.50 -57.25 49.65
N PRO A 7 -20.88 -57.84 48.52
CA PRO A 7 -20.11 -57.65 47.28
C PRO A 7 -20.50 -56.33 46.61
N THR A 8 -19.49 -55.55 46.31
CA THR A 8 -19.60 -54.29 45.51
C THR A 8 -19.69 -54.66 44.04
N ALA A 9 -20.83 -54.42 43.42
CA ALA A 9 -21.00 -54.56 41.98
C ALA A 9 -20.43 -53.34 41.27
N ALA A 10 -19.37 -53.52 40.48
CA ALA A 10 -18.84 -52.51 39.62
C ALA A 10 -19.68 -52.44 38.34
N VAL A 11 -20.36 -51.31 38.15
CA VAL A 11 -21.09 -50.99 36.91
C VAL A 11 -20.10 -50.36 35.92
N LEU A 12 -19.78 -51.11 34.88
CA LEU A 12 -18.96 -50.65 33.77
C LEU A 12 -19.82 -49.85 32.79
N VAL A 13 -19.74 -48.53 32.84
CA VAL A 13 -20.40 -47.64 31.86
C VAL A 13 -19.54 -47.53 30.63
N CYS A 14 -19.91 -48.23 29.54
CA CYS A 14 -19.32 -48.04 28.22
C CYS A 14 -19.87 -46.75 27.61
N VAL A 15 -19.05 -45.70 27.59
CA VAL A 15 -19.37 -44.49 26.83
C VAL A 15 -18.97 -44.74 25.37
N LEU A 16 -19.95 -45.00 24.51
CA LEU A 16 -19.74 -45.01 23.04
C LEU A 16 -19.58 -43.57 22.58
N SER A 17 -18.35 -43.16 22.27
CA SER A 17 -18.05 -41.89 21.59
C SER A 17 -18.37 -42.06 20.11
N LEU A 18 -19.52 -41.54 19.68
CA LEU A 18 -19.85 -41.35 18.26
C LEU A 18 -19.00 -40.16 17.71
N THR A 19 -17.91 -40.48 17.02
CA THR A 19 -17.20 -39.50 16.21
C THR A 19 -18.02 -39.22 14.95
N VAL A 20 -18.76 -38.12 14.96
CA VAL A 20 -19.35 -37.56 13.74
C VAL A 20 -18.21 -37.00 12.90
N ALA A 21 -17.75 -37.76 11.90
CA ALA A 21 -16.87 -37.23 10.84
C ALA A 21 -17.68 -36.23 10.02
N ALA A 22 -17.51 -34.95 10.29
CA ALA A 22 -18.01 -33.91 9.41
C ALA A 22 -17.27 -34.05 8.08
N GLN A 23 -17.94 -34.63 7.08
CA GLN A 23 -17.48 -34.60 5.68
C GLN A 23 -17.46 -33.14 5.25
N GLN A 24 -16.29 -32.52 5.25
CA GLN A 24 -16.06 -31.25 4.57
C GLN A 24 -16.31 -31.50 3.07
N ALA A 25 -17.41 -30.97 2.56
CA ALA A 25 -17.67 -30.98 1.13
C ALA A 25 -16.52 -30.28 0.43
N GLU A 26 -15.85 -30.99 -0.50
CA GLU A 26 -14.82 -30.42 -1.35
C GLU A 26 -15.34 -29.10 -1.97
N PRO A 27 -14.60 -27.99 -1.91
CA PRO A 27 -15.03 -26.73 -2.49
C PRO A 27 -15.26 -26.92 -3.99
N LYS A 28 -16.50 -26.72 -4.45
CA LYS A 28 -16.81 -26.77 -5.88
C LYS A 28 -15.90 -25.79 -6.62
N PRO A 29 -15.30 -26.20 -7.75
CA PRO A 29 -14.47 -25.29 -8.52
C PRO A 29 -15.28 -24.04 -8.92
N PRO A 30 -14.66 -22.86 -8.91
CA PRO A 30 -15.35 -21.61 -9.25
C PRO A 30 -15.90 -21.69 -10.67
N VAL A 31 -17.13 -21.22 -10.86
CA VAL A 31 -17.74 -21.10 -12.19
C VAL A 31 -17.15 -19.85 -12.83
N ILE A 32 -16.40 -20.04 -13.94
CA ILE A 32 -15.86 -18.94 -14.73
C ILE A 32 -16.93 -18.57 -15.76
N VAL A 33 -17.29 -17.28 -15.79
CA VAL A 33 -18.30 -16.77 -16.74
C VAL A 33 -17.72 -15.63 -17.57
N GLN A 34 -18.11 -15.59 -18.84
CA GLN A 34 -17.84 -14.48 -19.74
C GLN A 34 -19.15 -13.69 -19.90
N PRO A 35 -19.20 -12.43 -19.44
CA PRO A 35 -20.36 -11.58 -19.67
C PRO A 35 -20.61 -11.41 -21.16
N GLY A 36 -21.88 -11.48 -21.57
CA GLY A 36 -22.29 -11.13 -22.94
C GLY A 36 -22.25 -9.63 -23.17
N ALA A 37 -22.20 -9.21 -24.43
CA ALA A 37 -22.45 -7.83 -24.83
C ALA A 37 -23.86 -7.39 -24.38
N PRO A 38 -24.18 -6.09 -24.29
CA PRO A 38 -25.54 -5.64 -23.98
C PRO A 38 -26.60 -6.36 -24.80
N GLY A 39 -27.55 -7.03 -24.13
CA GLY A 39 -28.59 -7.85 -24.77
C GLY A 39 -28.19 -9.28 -25.15
N GLN A 40 -26.96 -9.70 -24.86
CA GLN A 40 -26.48 -11.06 -25.08
C GLN A 40 -26.34 -11.84 -23.77
N PRO A 41 -26.59 -13.16 -23.75
CA PRO A 41 -26.47 -13.96 -22.54
C PRO A 41 -25.01 -14.15 -22.12
N THR A 42 -24.79 -14.25 -20.82
CA THR A 42 -23.52 -14.68 -20.22
C THR A 42 -23.22 -16.13 -20.60
N ARG A 43 -21.97 -16.43 -20.94
CA ARG A 43 -21.49 -17.79 -21.24
C ARG A 43 -20.69 -18.35 -20.09
N SER A 44 -20.91 -19.60 -19.72
CA SER A 44 -20.01 -20.34 -18.82
C SER A 44 -18.80 -20.82 -19.62
N LEU A 45 -17.62 -20.62 -19.03
CA LEU A 45 -16.34 -21.08 -19.58
C LEU A 45 -15.85 -22.30 -18.81
N PRO A 46 -14.99 -23.15 -19.42
CA PRO A 46 -14.34 -24.24 -18.71
C PRO A 46 -13.59 -23.74 -17.46
N SER A 47 -13.59 -24.51 -16.39
CA SER A 47 -12.84 -24.17 -15.14
C SER A 47 -11.32 -24.05 -15.34
N THR A 48 -10.81 -24.55 -16.47
CA THR A 48 -9.41 -24.42 -16.89
C THR A 48 -9.11 -23.13 -17.64
N THR A 49 -10.14 -22.31 -17.96
CA THR A 49 -9.94 -21.03 -18.64
C THR A 49 -9.07 -20.13 -17.81
N ARG A 50 -8.01 -19.60 -18.40
CA ARG A 50 -7.13 -18.60 -17.79
C ARG A 50 -7.32 -17.27 -18.50
N GLY A 51 -7.41 -16.18 -17.74
CA GLY A 51 -7.33 -14.83 -18.29
C GLY A 51 -5.93 -14.60 -18.88
N VAL A 52 -5.88 -13.87 -19.97
CA VAL A 52 -4.63 -13.32 -20.49
C VAL A 52 -4.44 -11.97 -19.84
N LEU A 53 -3.26 -11.74 -19.25
CA LEU A 53 -2.93 -10.42 -18.72
C LEU A 53 -2.89 -9.39 -19.85
N PRO A 54 -3.38 -8.16 -19.63
CA PRO A 54 -3.22 -7.08 -20.59
C PRO A 54 -1.74 -6.86 -20.96
N PRO A 55 -1.47 -6.40 -22.19
CA PRO A 55 -0.12 -6.03 -22.58
C PRO A 55 0.39 -4.88 -21.69
N TYR A 56 1.66 -4.93 -21.37
CA TYR A 56 2.35 -3.89 -20.60
C TYR A 56 3.69 -3.55 -21.29
N SER A 57 4.21 -2.36 -21.02
CA SER A 57 5.46 -1.86 -21.59
C SER A 57 6.61 -1.93 -20.57
N PRO A 58 7.88 -1.84 -21.00
CA PRO A 58 9.01 -1.66 -20.08
C PRO A 58 8.89 -0.38 -19.23
N ALA A 59 8.26 0.67 -19.74
CA ALA A 59 8.01 1.90 -18.99
C ALA A 59 7.01 1.68 -17.83
N ASP A 60 6.01 0.81 -18.01
CA ASP A 60 5.10 0.41 -16.94
C ASP A 60 5.84 -0.28 -15.80
N VAL A 61 6.71 -1.22 -16.14
CA VAL A 61 7.54 -1.95 -15.15
C VAL A 61 8.44 -0.97 -14.38
N GLN A 62 9.12 -0.07 -15.11
CA GLN A 62 9.99 0.93 -14.50
C GLN A 62 9.21 1.88 -13.57
N PHE A 63 8.06 2.38 -14.03
CA PHE A 63 7.18 3.21 -13.20
C PHE A 63 6.80 2.51 -11.90
N VAL A 64 6.32 1.27 -11.98
CA VAL A 64 5.88 0.50 -10.80
C VAL A 64 7.05 0.24 -9.85
N GLN A 65 8.22 -0.16 -10.37
CA GLN A 65 9.42 -0.39 -9.54
C GLN A 65 9.88 0.89 -8.83
N HIS A 66 9.92 2.00 -9.54
CA HIS A 66 10.32 3.29 -8.97
C HIS A 66 9.30 3.80 -7.96
N MET A 67 7.99 3.65 -8.23
CA MET A 67 6.93 4.08 -7.32
C MET A 67 6.92 3.27 -6.02
N ILE A 68 7.33 2.00 -6.03
CA ILE A 68 7.54 1.21 -4.80
C ILE A 68 8.62 1.85 -3.91
N VAL A 69 9.74 2.26 -4.48
CA VAL A 69 10.84 2.91 -3.75
C VAL A 69 10.42 4.30 -3.26
N HIS A 70 9.71 5.04 -4.10
CA HIS A 70 9.15 6.34 -3.77
C HIS A 70 8.20 6.24 -2.56
N HIS A 71 7.22 5.37 -2.59
CA HIS A 71 6.26 5.15 -1.49
C HIS A 71 6.92 4.69 -0.19
N ALA A 72 7.99 3.90 -0.29
CA ALA A 72 8.73 3.45 0.88
C ALA A 72 9.29 4.65 1.69
N GLN A 73 9.73 5.73 1.04
CA GLN A 73 10.18 6.92 1.75
C GLN A 73 9.03 7.63 2.48
N ALA A 74 7.84 7.71 1.89
CA ALA A 74 6.68 8.29 2.58
C ALA A 74 6.30 7.49 3.84
N VAL A 75 6.37 6.15 3.77
CA VAL A 75 6.14 5.28 4.93
C VAL A 75 7.23 5.51 5.99
N GLU A 76 8.50 5.69 5.61
CA GLU A 76 9.58 6.05 6.55
C GLU A 76 9.30 7.40 7.21
N MET A 77 8.86 8.41 6.45
CA MET A 77 8.51 9.72 6.99
C MET A 77 7.34 9.64 7.99
N THR A 78 6.27 8.91 7.63
CA THR A 78 5.09 8.78 8.51
C THR A 78 5.40 8.04 9.80
N ALA A 79 6.34 7.10 9.81
CA ALA A 79 6.78 6.38 11.00
C ALA A 79 7.43 7.27 12.07
N LEU A 80 7.89 8.46 11.69
CA LEU A 80 8.48 9.41 12.65
C LEU A 80 7.42 10.18 13.46
N ILE A 81 6.20 10.32 12.95
CA ILE A 81 5.19 11.26 13.48
C ILE A 81 4.92 11.03 14.97
N GLU A 82 4.62 9.78 15.37
CA GLU A 82 4.19 9.45 16.73
C GLU A 82 5.21 9.89 17.82
N SER A 83 6.51 9.80 17.48
CA SER A 83 7.61 10.15 18.40
C SER A 83 8.08 11.59 18.28
N HIS A 84 7.57 12.37 17.32
CA HIS A 84 8.08 13.70 16.99
C HIS A 84 7.07 14.83 17.21
N THR A 85 5.76 14.54 17.27
CA THR A 85 4.74 15.57 17.48
C THR A 85 3.56 15.07 18.30
N ARG A 86 2.80 16.01 18.87
CA ARG A 86 1.49 15.79 19.52
C ARG A 86 0.32 16.33 18.69
N ASN A 87 0.58 16.79 17.49
CA ASN A 87 -0.45 17.30 16.58
C ASN A 87 -1.39 16.20 16.12
N LYS A 88 -2.59 16.18 16.69
CA LYS A 88 -3.60 15.14 16.39
C LYS A 88 -3.97 15.05 14.92
N ASN A 89 -4.05 16.19 14.24
CA ASN A 89 -4.40 16.23 12.81
C ASN A 89 -3.28 15.60 11.98
N LEU A 90 -2.01 15.84 12.35
CA LEU A 90 -0.87 15.25 11.67
C LEU A 90 -0.76 13.73 11.94
N LEU A 91 -1.06 13.29 13.17
CA LEU A 91 -1.14 11.86 13.51
C LEU A 91 -2.17 11.14 12.63
N LEU A 92 -3.39 11.68 12.50
CA LEU A 92 -4.46 11.10 11.68
C LEU A 92 -4.11 11.11 10.18
N LEU A 93 -3.51 12.19 9.69
CA LEU A 93 -3.06 12.30 8.31
C LEU A 93 -1.97 11.27 8.02
N GLY A 94 -0.96 11.16 8.90
CA GLY A 94 0.15 10.23 8.76
C GLY A 94 -0.29 8.77 8.76
N GLU A 95 -1.23 8.39 9.63
CA GLU A 95 -1.81 7.04 9.64
C GLU A 95 -2.49 6.73 8.30
N ARG A 96 -3.27 7.67 7.75
CA ARG A 96 -3.95 7.49 6.46
C ARG A 96 -2.95 7.33 5.33
N ILE A 97 -1.94 8.23 5.23
CA ILE A 97 -0.88 8.15 4.21
C ILE A 97 -0.11 6.83 4.32
N SER A 98 0.31 6.45 5.53
CA SER A 98 1.04 5.21 5.77
C SER A 98 0.26 3.98 5.30
N ARG A 99 -1.04 3.93 5.60
CA ARG A 99 -1.93 2.83 5.19
C ARG A 99 -2.11 2.79 3.68
N SER A 100 -2.50 3.92 3.07
CA SER A 100 -2.71 4.02 1.62
C SER A 100 -1.47 3.59 0.86
N GLN A 101 -0.31 4.19 1.14
CA GLN A 101 0.92 3.90 0.41
C GLN A 101 1.45 2.48 0.66
N SER A 102 1.20 1.91 1.85
CA SER A 102 1.49 0.49 2.09
C SER A 102 0.61 -0.44 1.26
N ASP A 103 -0.68 -0.12 1.11
CA ASP A 103 -1.62 -0.88 0.29
C ASP A 103 -1.26 -0.77 -1.19
N GLU A 104 -0.91 0.41 -1.65
CA GLU A 104 -0.43 0.69 -3.00
C GLU A 104 0.87 -0.07 -3.32
N MET A 105 1.83 -0.11 -2.39
CA MET A 105 3.02 -0.96 -2.54
C MET A 105 2.68 -2.44 -2.63
N ARG A 106 1.68 -2.94 -1.90
CA ARG A 106 1.24 -4.34 -2.02
C ARG A 106 0.61 -4.61 -3.38
N PHE A 107 -0.19 -3.68 -3.91
CA PHE A 107 -0.73 -3.77 -5.26
C PHE A 107 0.41 -3.83 -6.29
N MET A 108 1.34 -2.89 -6.27
CA MET A 108 2.47 -2.81 -7.19
C MET A 108 3.33 -4.08 -7.20
N LYS A 109 3.64 -4.61 -6.03
CA LYS A 109 4.39 -5.88 -5.91
C LYS A 109 3.62 -7.06 -6.49
N ARG A 110 2.30 -7.14 -6.31
CA ARG A 110 1.46 -8.17 -6.92
C ARG A 110 1.40 -8.02 -8.43
N TRP A 111 1.27 -6.79 -8.93
CA TRP A 111 1.22 -6.47 -10.36
C TRP A 111 2.49 -6.95 -11.08
N LEU A 112 3.66 -6.61 -10.55
CA LEU A 112 4.96 -7.07 -11.07
C LEU A 112 5.08 -8.60 -11.02
N LYS A 113 4.79 -9.20 -9.86
CA LYS A 113 4.88 -10.66 -9.68
C LYS A 113 3.99 -11.44 -10.66
N ALA A 114 2.78 -10.96 -10.90
CA ALA A 114 1.85 -11.60 -11.85
C ALA A 114 2.38 -11.59 -13.29
N ARG A 115 3.28 -10.66 -13.61
CA ARG A 115 3.91 -10.50 -14.92
C ARG A 115 5.32 -11.09 -15.01
N GLY A 116 5.80 -11.72 -13.91
CA GLY A 116 7.15 -12.31 -13.84
C GLY A 116 8.26 -11.26 -13.69
N GLU A 117 7.90 -10.02 -13.36
CA GLU A 117 8.86 -8.92 -13.24
C GLU A 117 9.41 -8.80 -11.81
N PRO A 118 10.69 -8.41 -11.66
CA PRO A 118 11.29 -8.18 -10.36
C PRO A 118 10.62 -7.01 -9.63
N THR A 119 10.47 -7.13 -8.31
CA THR A 119 9.82 -6.11 -7.47
C THR A 119 10.74 -4.95 -7.07
N ALA A 120 12.01 -5.02 -7.42
CA ALA A 120 12.99 -3.96 -7.23
C ALA A 120 13.65 -3.62 -8.56
N PRO A 121 14.02 -2.35 -8.78
CA PRO A 121 14.82 -1.98 -9.94
C PRO A 121 16.13 -2.79 -9.99
N PRO A 122 16.67 -3.09 -11.17
CA PRO A 122 17.97 -3.75 -11.29
C PRO A 122 19.07 -2.95 -10.57
N ALA A 123 19.99 -3.65 -9.89
CA ALA A 123 21.05 -3.00 -9.09
C ALA A 123 21.90 -2.01 -9.91
N HIS A 124 22.11 -2.27 -11.21
CA HIS A 124 22.83 -1.37 -12.09
C HIS A 124 22.04 -0.07 -12.42
N ALA A 125 20.70 -0.12 -12.40
CA ALA A 125 19.88 1.09 -12.51
C ALA A 125 19.93 1.92 -11.21
N MET A 126 20.22 1.27 -10.07
CA MET A 126 20.41 1.94 -8.78
C MET A 126 21.87 2.43 -8.59
N HIS A 127 22.87 1.77 -9.21
CA HIS A 127 24.30 2.17 -9.12
C HIS A 127 24.62 3.48 -9.83
N GLY A 128 23.78 3.91 -10.77
CA GLY A 128 23.86 5.24 -11.37
C GLY A 128 23.17 6.33 -10.54
N MET A 129 22.39 5.96 -9.52
CA MET A 129 21.78 6.88 -8.57
C MET A 129 22.77 7.15 -7.45
N ASP A 130 23.68 8.10 -7.69
CA ASP A 130 24.49 8.67 -6.61
C ASP A 130 23.53 9.38 -5.64
N MET A 131 23.24 8.73 -4.52
CA MET A 131 22.40 9.28 -3.46
C MET A 131 22.97 10.57 -2.87
N SER A 132 24.21 10.93 -3.23
CA SER A 132 24.88 12.18 -2.84
C SER A 132 24.74 13.29 -3.88
N SER A 133 24.43 12.96 -5.15
CA SER A 133 24.26 13.95 -6.22
C SER A 133 22.78 14.24 -6.48
N HIS A 134 22.42 15.51 -6.52
CA HIS A 134 21.04 16.00 -6.78
C HIS A 134 20.45 15.58 -8.14
N GLN A 135 21.22 14.87 -8.97
CA GLN A 135 20.91 14.68 -10.38
C GLN A 135 20.22 13.36 -10.74
N MET A 136 20.02 12.44 -9.77
CA MET A 136 19.40 11.13 -10.04
C MET A 136 18.39 10.66 -9.00
N MET A 137 17.87 11.53 -8.16
CA MET A 137 16.74 11.22 -7.29
C MET A 137 15.44 11.22 -8.09
N MET A 138 14.57 10.23 -7.84
CA MET A 138 13.21 10.27 -8.37
C MET A 138 12.53 11.59 -8.00
N PRO A 139 11.67 12.14 -8.88
CA PRO A 139 10.99 13.40 -8.62
C PRO A 139 10.38 13.45 -7.20
N GLY A 140 10.58 14.54 -6.50
CA GLY A 140 9.95 14.79 -5.21
C GLY A 140 10.53 14.06 -3.99
N MET A 141 11.38 13.05 -4.16
CA MET A 141 12.00 12.39 -3.02
C MET A 141 12.82 13.38 -2.17
N LEU A 142 12.76 13.20 -0.86
CA LEU A 142 13.59 13.95 0.07
C LEU A 142 15.04 13.48 0.00
N SER A 143 15.96 14.42 -0.04
CA SER A 143 17.40 14.13 0.08
C SER A 143 17.74 13.60 1.47
N ALA A 144 18.89 12.94 1.60
CA ALA A 144 19.41 12.50 2.90
C ALA A 144 19.44 13.64 3.91
N LYS A 145 19.88 14.85 3.49
CA LYS A 145 19.92 16.04 4.36
C LYS A 145 18.52 16.44 4.86
N GLN A 146 17.49 16.39 3.99
CA GLN A 146 16.11 16.70 4.38
C GLN A 146 15.55 15.63 5.33
N MET A 147 15.81 14.35 5.07
CA MET A 147 15.43 13.25 5.97
C MET A 147 16.12 13.37 7.33
N ASP A 148 17.40 13.73 7.37
CA ASP A 148 18.14 13.95 8.62
C ASP A 148 17.60 15.14 9.40
N ALA A 149 17.22 16.23 8.73
CA ALA A 149 16.57 17.37 9.37
C ALA A 149 15.23 16.96 9.98
N LEU A 150 14.40 16.21 9.23
CA LEU A 150 13.11 15.71 9.69
C LEU A 150 13.27 14.79 10.92
N LYS A 151 14.25 13.90 10.92
CA LYS A 151 14.54 12.98 12.05
C LYS A 151 14.98 13.71 13.33
N LYS A 152 15.54 14.91 13.23
CA LYS A 152 16.03 15.71 14.37
C LYS A 152 14.97 16.66 14.92
N ALA A 153 14.10 17.17 14.07
CA ALA A 153 13.06 18.12 14.43
C ALA A 153 12.02 17.54 15.40
N LYS A 154 11.36 18.40 16.17
CA LYS A 154 10.27 18.05 17.09
C LYS A 154 9.16 19.10 17.01
N ASP A 155 7.97 18.67 17.45
CA ASP A 155 6.80 19.54 17.60
C ASP A 155 6.50 20.37 16.34
N SER A 156 6.35 21.69 16.45
CA SER A 156 6.01 22.59 15.34
C SER A 156 7.05 22.56 14.20
N GLU A 157 8.34 22.49 14.52
CA GLU A 157 9.39 22.36 13.51
C GLU A 157 9.25 21.05 12.72
N PHE A 158 9.00 19.94 13.41
CA PHE A 158 8.73 18.66 12.76
C PHE A 158 7.47 18.75 11.87
N ASP A 159 6.39 19.31 12.38
CA ASP A 159 5.13 19.45 11.63
C ASP A 159 5.35 20.21 10.32
N ASN A 160 6.07 21.33 10.37
CA ASN A 160 6.39 22.14 9.19
C ASN A 160 7.26 21.37 8.18
N LEU A 161 8.34 20.72 8.63
CA LEU A 161 9.25 19.96 7.79
C LEU A 161 8.54 18.73 7.18
N PHE A 162 7.72 18.03 7.97
CA PHE A 162 6.95 16.88 7.49
C PHE A 162 5.95 17.28 6.39
N LEU A 163 5.13 18.29 6.65
CA LEU A 163 4.12 18.74 5.69
C LEU A 163 4.75 19.26 4.41
N THR A 164 5.80 20.08 4.51
CA THR A 164 6.52 20.60 3.34
C THR A 164 7.19 19.48 2.55
N GLY A 165 7.87 18.56 3.27
CA GLY A 165 8.54 17.41 2.64
C GLY A 165 7.54 16.46 1.99
N MET A 166 6.40 16.17 2.63
CA MET A 166 5.39 15.28 2.07
C MET A 166 4.65 15.91 0.87
N ILE A 167 4.43 17.24 0.86
CA ILE A 167 3.93 17.95 -0.32
C ILE A 167 4.93 17.84 -1.48
N GLN A 168 6.24 18.04 -1.22
CA GLN A 168 7.29 17.85 -2.21
C GLN A 168 7.24 16.43 -2.78
N HIS A 169 7.16 15.42 -1.90
CA HIS A 169 7.12 14.01 -2.24
C HIS A 169 5.90 13.68 -3.11
N HIS A 170 4.71 14.10 -2.71
CA HIS A 170 3.48 13.88 -3.47
C HIS A 170 3.51 14.54 -4.86
N ASN A 171 4.02 15.77 -4.96
CA ASN A 171 4.20 16.42 -6.26
C ASN A 171 5.15 15.61 -7.16
N GLY A 172 6.16 14.96 -6.60
CA GLY A 172 7.03 14.04 -7.32
C GLY A 172 6.28 12.85 -7.91
N ALA A 173 5.39 12.22 -7.13
CA ALA A 173 4.56 11.12 -7.64
C ALA A 173 3.65 11.57 -8.78
N LEU A 174 3.08 12.80 -8.73
CA LEU A 174 2.29 13.35 -9.83
C LEU A 174 3.12 13.52 -11.11
N ILE A 175 4.38 13.93 -10.98
CA ILE A 175 5.31 13.99 -12.12
C ILE A 175 5.53 12.59 -12.69
N MET A 176 5.79 11.58 -11.82
CA MET A 176 6.00 10.20 -12.26
C MET A 176 4.78 9.63 -12.99
N VAL A 177 3.55 9.90 -12.50
CA VAL A 177 2.31 9.49 -13.17
C VAL A 177 2.17 10.17 -14.53
N LYS A 178 2.47 11.47 -14.60
CA LYS A 178 2.46 12.21 -15.87
C LYS A 178 3.45 11.61 -16.87
N ASP A 179 4.68 11.32 -16.44
CA ASP A 179 5.72 10.74 -17.28
C ASP A 179 5.33 9.33 -17.78
N LEU A 180 4.64 8.54 -16.95
CA LEU A 180 4.06 7.26 -17.38
C LEU A 180 3.11 7.47 -18.56
N PHE A 181 2.13 8.38 -18.43
CA PHE A 181 1.11 8.60 -19.46
C PHE A 181 1.64 9.34 -20.70
N ASP A 182 2.71 10.10 -20.57
CA ASP A 182 3.41 10.72 -21.70
C ASP A 182 4.30 9.72 -22.47
N SER A 183 4.61 8.56 -21.86
CA SER A 183 5.43 7.54 -22.49
C SER A 183 4.63 6.74 -23.52
N SER A 184 5.11 6.69 -24.77
CA SER A 184 4.42 5.98 -25.85
C SER A 184 4.22 4.50 -25.53
N GLY A 185 2.96 4.04 -25.55
CA GLY A 185 2.58 2.65 -25.28
C GLY A 185 2.55 2.26 -23.81
N ALA A 186 2.86 3.17 -22.88
CA ALA A 186 2.73 2.94 -21.45
C ALA A 186 1.32 3.26 -20.94
N GLY A 187 0.99 2.76 -19.74
CA GLY A 187 -0.30 3.02 -19.10
C GLY A 187 -1.50 2.37 -19.80
N GLN A 188 -1.30 1.40 -20.70
CA GLN A 188 -2.37 0.73 -21.43
C GLN A 188 -2.96 -0.46 -20.68
N ASP A 189 -2.26 -0.99 -19.69
CA ASP A 189 -2.78 -2.00 -18.78
C ASP A 189 -3.88 -1.41 -17.91
N ALA A 190 -5.09 -1.97 -17.94
CA ALA A 190 -6.25 -1.39 -17.25
C ALA A 190 -6.09 -1.32 -15.72
N GLU A 191 -5.41 -2.30 -15.10
CA GLU A 191 -5.13 -2.28 -13.66
C GLU A 191 -4.14 -1.17 -13.33
N LEU A 192 -3.07 -1.03 -14.14
CA LEU A 192 -2.08 0.01 -13.95
C LEU A 192 -2.65 1.42 -14.21
N PHE A 193 -3.47 1.56 -15.26
CA PHE A 193 -4.15 2.82 -15.54
C PHE A 193 -5.02 3.27 -14.37
N GLY A 194 -5.88 2.37 -13.86
CA GLY A 194 -6.72 2.65 -12.71
C GLY A 194 -5.87 3.03 -11.49
N PHE A 195 -4.85 2.24 -11.18
CA PHE A 195 -3.93 2.50 -10.07
C PHE A 195 -3.25 3.89 -10.19
N ALA A 196 -2.66 4.21 -11.34
CA ALA A 196 -1.97 5.49 -11.55
C ALA A 196 -2.93 6.69 -11.41
N THR A 197 -4.16 6.54 -11.91
CA THR A 197 -5.22 7.56 -11.77
C THR A 197 -5.65 7.74 -10.31
N ASP A 198 -5.77 6.65 -9.55
CA ASP A 198 -6.09 6.70 -8.12
C ASP A 198 -4.96 7.36 -7.31
N VAL A 199 -3.69 7.04 -7.61
CA VAL A 199 -2.53 7.72 -7.02
C VAL A 199 -2.58 9.22 -7.32
N GLU A 200 -2.83 9.61 -8.58
CA GLU A 200 -2.91 11.03 -8.94
C GLU A 200 -3.99 11.77 -8.15
N SER A 201 -5.21 11.24 -8.14
CA SER A 201 -6.35 11.89 -7.48
C SER A 201 -6.19 11.94 -5.97
N GLY A 202 -5.74 10.86 -5.34
CA GLY A 202 -5.51 10.74 -3.90
C GLY A 202 -4.42 11.71 -3.43
N GLN A 203 -3.27 11.70 -4.09
CA GLN A 203 -2.16 12.57 -3.69
C GLN A 203 -2.45 14.07 -3.93
N ARG A 204 -3.20 14.43 -4.98
CA ARG A 204 -3.70 15.81 -5.15
C ARG A 204 -4.61 16.24 -3.99
N ALA A 205 -5.48 15.36 -3.52
CA ALA A 205 -6.33 15.65 -2.36
C ALA A 205 -5.51 15.81 -1.08
N GLU A 206 -4.52 14.97 -0.85
CA GLU A 206 -3.65 15.04 0.32
C GLU A 206 -2.76 16.29 0.31
N ILE A 207 -2.24 16.72 -0.84
CA ILE A 207 -1.52 18.00 -0.99
C ILE A 207 -2.38 19.16 -0.50
N LYS A 208 -3.67 19.22 -0.89
CA LYS A 208 -4.57 20.30 -0.47
C LYS A 208 -4.78 20.31 1.06
N ILE A 209 -4.92 19.14 1.67
CA ILE A 209 -5.06 19.01 3.13
C ILE A 209 -3.77 19.51 3.81
N MET A 210 -2.60 19.05 3.36
CA MET A 210 -1.31 19.45 3.93
C MET A 210 -1.04 20.96 3.79
N GLN A 211 -1.39 21.55 2.64
CA GLN A 211 -1.31 22.99 2.43
C GLN A 211 -2.23 23.78 3.37
N THR A 212 -3.41 23.24 3.69
CA THR A 212 -4.31 23.85 4.67
C THR A 212 -3.71 23.80 6.07
N MET A 213 -3.17 22.65 6.48
CA MET A 213 -2.50 22.48 7.78
C MET A 213 -1.29 23.40 7.92
N LEU A 214 -0.47 23.56 6.88
CA LEU A 214 0.66 24.51 6.89
C LEU A 214 0.21 25.94 7.11
N ARG A 215 -0.84 26.38 6.41
CA ARG A 215 -1.40 27.74 6.63
C ARG A 215 -1.86 27.93 8.07
N GLU A 216 -2.53 26.94 8.64
CA GLU A 216 -2.99 27.01 10.03
C GLU A 216 -1.82 27.12 11.04
N ILE A 217 -0.72 26.41 10.82
CA ILE A 217 0.49 26.50 11.65
C ILE A 217 1.06 27.91 11.54
N THR A 218 1.26 28.42 10.32
CA THR A 218 1.82 29.76 10.08
C THR A 218 0.99 30.85 10.74
N LEU A 219 -0.34 30.75 10.66
CA LEU A 219 -1.24 31.72 11.30
C LEU A 219 -1.18 31.71 12.84
N ARG A 220 -0.90 30.56 13.44
CA ARG A 220 -0.73 30.43 14.91
C ARG A 220 0.59 30.99 15.40
N GLU A 221 1.63 30.97 14.56
CA GLU A 221 2.98 31.45 14.89
C GLU A 221 3.14 32.97 14.66
N GLN A 222 2.21 33.63 13.95
CA GLN A 222 2.23 35.07 13.82
C GLN A 222 1.88 35.75 15.16
N PRO A 223 2.64 36.77 15.59
CA PRO A 223 2.28 37.55 16.77
C PRO A 223 0.88 38.15 16.56
N LYS A 224 0.01 38.00 17.55
CA LYS A 224 -1.25 38.78 17.56
C LYS A 224 -0.85 40.25 17.69
N GLU A 225 -1.07 41.02 16.65
CA GLU A 225 -0.98 42.47 16.75
C GLU A 225 -2.05 42.91 17.78
N GLU A 226 -1.60 43.41 18.93
CA GLU A 226 -2.44 44.04 19.95
C GLU A 226 -2.85 45.45 19.53
#